data_15ad239ebf0ff2f71f9a2b8666c14a43
#
_entry.id   15ad239ebf0ff2f71f9a2b8666c14a43
#
_cell.length_a   1.000
_cell.length_b   1.000
_cell.length_c   1.000
_cell.angle_alpha   90.00
_cell.angle_beta   90.00
_cell.angle_gamma   90.00
#
_symmetry.space_group_name_H-M   'P 1'
#
loop_
_entity.id
_entity.type
_entity.pdbx_description
1 polymer ?
#
loop_
_entity_poly.entity_id
_entity_poly.type
_entity_poly.pdbx_seq_one_letter_code
_entity_poly.pdbx_strand_id
1 'polypeptide(L)'
;GVVWNDSDKAFERFQDYLDMLTLEKPILAFQEPYIEQEWTKGDLLKAVGVYDDDAFIGTNQLWGGCFMLMKSPVSEKFLNDWIALNDLSKELITDKRSIVANKPGFKEHRHDQSTFSLTAKRYPHTEISWKETHVEDGNCLNVDAANCNSPILAKRTKEIGRPKSEIIKNKLLRPWRMFLNFYFRKIR
;
A
#
# COMPACT_ATOMS: atom_id res chain seq x y z
N GLY A 1 -5.75 2.65 6.72
CA GLY A 1 -6.10 1.25 6.98
C GLY A 1 -7.06 0.70 5.94
N VAL A 2 -7.23 -0.59 5.95
CA VAL A 2 -8.19 -1.32 5.11
C VAL A 2 -9.42 -1.61 5.96
N VAL A 3 -10.61 -1.40 5.40
CA VAL A 3 -11.87 -1.79 6.01
C VAL A 3 -12.54 -2.81 5.10
N TRP A 4 -12.98 -3.91 5.69
CA TRP A 4 -13.78 -4.92 5.02
C TRP A 4 -15.25 -4.49 4.99
N ASN A 5 -15.91 -4.68 3.85
CA ASN A 5 -17.34 -4.51 3.68
C ASN A 5 -17.99 -5.91 3.65
N ASP A 6 -18.98 -6.16 4.49
CA ASP A 6 -19.61 -7.46 4.70
C ASP A 6 -20.99 -7.59 4.02
N SER A 7 -21.31 -6.68 3.10
CA SER A 7 -22.55 -6.78 2.33
C SER A 7 -22.51 -7.94 1.31
N ASP A 8 -23.68 -8.51 0.96
CA ASP A 8 -23.78 -9.57 -0.03
C ASP A 8 -23.13 -9.19 -1.37
N LYS A 9 -23.35 -7.96 -1.84
CA LYS A 9 -22.74 -7.46 -3.08
C LYS A 9 -21.22 -7.32 -2.99
N ALA A 10 -20.69 -6.97 -1.81
CA ALA A 10 -19.25 -6.94 -1.60
C ALA A 10 -18.65 -8.35 -1.59
N PHE A 11 -19.40 -9.34 -1.09
CA PHE A 11 -18.98 -10.73 -1.15
C PHE A 11 -18.95 -11.25 -2.60
N GLU A 12 -19.98 -10.96 -3.40
CA GLU A 12 -19.99 -11.27 -4.84
C GLU A 12 -18.79 -10.63 -5.55
N ARG A 13 -18.51 -9.34 -5.28
CA ARG A 13 -17.37 -8.64 -5.86
C ARG A 13 -16.02 -9.21 -5.41
N PHE A 14 -15.93 -9.71 -4.19
CA PHE A 14 -14.73 -10.41 -3.74
C PHE A 14 -14.50 -11.72 -4.51
N GLN A 15 -15.58 -12.43 -4.84
CA GLN A 15 -15.47 -13.61 -5.70
C GLN A 15 -14.94 -13.22 -7.09
N ASP A 16 -15.40 -12.11 -7.68
CA ASP A 16 -14.85 -11.61 -8.94
C ASP A 16 -13.34 -11.37 -8.84
N TYR A 17 -12.83 -10.83 -7.70
CA TYR A 17 -11.39 -10.64 -7.51
C TYR A 17 -10.64 -11.97 -7.51
N LEU A 18 -11.20 -13.00 -6.89
CA LEU A 18 -10.60 -14.33 -6.91
C LEU A 18 -10.58 -14.91 -8.32
N ASP A 19 -11.64 -14.72 -9.10
CA ASP A 19 -11.76 -15.22 -10.47
C ASP A 19 -10.83 -14.47 -11.45
N MET A 20 -10.42 -13.25 -11.13
CA MET A 20 -9.40 -12.50 -11.89
C MET A 20 -7.98 -13.03 -11.71
N LEU A 21 -7.72 -13.80 -10.64
CA LEU A 21 -6.41 -14.42 -10.42
C LEU A 21 -6.27 -15.67 -11.27
N THR A 22 -5.28 -15.68 -12.15
CA THR A 22 -4.95 -16.81 -13.02
C THR A 22 -3.47 -17.17 -12.89
N LEU A 23 -3.07 -18.32 -13.44
CA LEU A 23 -1.65 -18.69 -13.47
C LEU A 23 -0.83 -17.74 -14.34
N GLU A 24 -1.45 -17.13 -15.38
CA GLU A 24 -0.81 -16.13 -16.24
C GLU A 24 -0.73 -14.77 -15.57
N LYS A 25 -1.73 -14.41 -14.74
CA LYS A 25 -1.79 -13.16 -13.97
C LYS A 25 -2.03 -13.44 -12.48
N PRO A 26 -1.03 -13.94 -11.76
CA PRO A 26 -1.21 -14.41 -10.39
C PRO A 26 -1.17 -13.30 -9.34
N ILE A 27 -1.08 -12.04 -9.75
CA ILE A 27 -1.04 -10.87 -8.89
C ILE A 27 -2.26 -10.01 -9.19
N LEU A 28 -3.06 -9.71 -8.17
CA LEU A 28 -4.10 -8.70 -8.25
C LEU A 28 -3.72 -7.56 -7.30
N ALA A 29 -3.57 -6.38 -7.86
CA ALA A 29 -3.15 -5.18 -7.14
C ALA A 29 -4.20 -4.07 -7.28
N PHE A 30 -4.27 -3.20 -6.28
CA PHE A 30 -5.17 -2.06 -6.27
C PHE A 30 -4.39 -0.80 -6.57
N GLN A 31 -4.91 0.03 -7.47
CA GLN A 31 -4.30 1.32 -7.77
C GLN A 31 -4.48 2.30 -6.61
N GLU A 32 -3.53 3.21 -6.47
CA GLU A 32 -3.64 4.44 -5.70
C GLU A 32 -3.91 5.62 -6.63
N PRO A 33 -4.55 6.70 -6.17
CA PRO A 33 -4.75 7.91 -6.98
C PRO A 33 -3.47 8.77 -7.11
N TYR A 34 -2.31 8.15 -7.04
CA TYR A 34 -1.00 8.81 -6.99
C TYR A 34 -0.15 8.35 -8.17
N ILE A 35 0.41 9.31 -8.93
CA ILE A 35 1.31 9.02 -10.05
C ILE A 35 2.67 8.59 -9.52
N GLU A 36 3.24 7.50 -10.06
CA GLU A 36 4.47 6.88 -9.58
C GLU A 36 5.63 7.88 -9.39
N GLN A 37 5.92 8.71 -10.39
CA GLN A 37 7.01 9.66 -10.33
C GLN A 37 6.85 10.75 -9.27
N GLU A 38 5.62 11.07 -8.87
CA GLU A 38 5.34 12.07 -7.85
C GLU A 38 5.57 11.56 -6.43
N TRP A 39 5.55 10.24 -6.25
CA TRP A 39 5.57 9.58 -4.95
C TRP A 39 6.69 8.57 -4.79
N THR A 40 7.61 8.51 -5.75
CA THR A 40 8.80 7.66 -5.71
C THR A 40 10.05 8.49 -5.98
N LYS A 41 11.01 8.43 -5.06
CA LYS A 41 12.25 9.19 -5.17
C LYS A 41 13.16 8.71 -6.28
N GLY A 42 14.00 9.62 -6.80
CA GLY A 42 14.90 9.40 -7.95
C GLY A 42 15.87 8.24 -7.74
N ASP A 43 16.43 8.07 -6.54
CA ASP A 43 17.36 6.96 -6.26
C ASP A 43 16.70 5.60 -6.45
N LEU A 44 15.44 5.43 -6.02
CA LEU A 44 14.72 4.17 -6.20
C LEU A 44 14.35 3.93 -7.66
N LEU A 45 13.87 4.96 -8.38
CA LEU A 45 13.59 4.85 -9.82
C LEU A 45 14.84 4.44 -10.61
N LYS A 46 16.01 4.99 -10.24
CA LYS A 46 17.28 4.66 -10.89
C LYS A 46 17.75 3.25 -10.54
N ALA A 47 17.63 2.85 -9.27
CA ALA A 47 18.01 1.50 -8.81
C ALA A 47 17.20 0.41 -9.50
N VAL A 48 15.91 0.65 -9.76
CA VAL A 48 15.02 -0.27 -10.49
C VAL A 48 15.21 -0.18 -12.02
N GLY A 49 15.89 0.86 -12.53
CA GLY A 49 16.18 1.05 -13.95
C GLY A 49 15.02 1.64 -14.76
N VAL A 50 14.05 2.30 -14.10
CA VAL A 50 12.86 2.90 -14.76
C VAL A 50 12.88 4.42 -14.73
N TYR A 51 13.98 5.04 -14.28
CA TYR A 51 14.06 6.49 -14.12
C TYR A 51 13.74 7.25 -15.42
N ASP A 52 14.16 6.74 -16.56
CA ASP A 52 14.00 7.40 -17.88
C ASP A 52 12.82 6.79 -18.69
N ASP A 53 12.00 5.96 -18.08
CA ASP A 53 10.80 5.37 -18.67
C ASP A 53 9.54 6.16 -18.23
N ASP A 54 9.27 7.27 -18.90
CA ASP A 54 8.16 8.16 -18.58
C ASP A 54 6.79 7.46 -18.73
N ALA A 55 6.67 6.47 -19.61
CA ALA A 55 5.45 5.68 -19.75
C ALA A 55 5.19 4.82 -18.53
N PHE A 56 6.23 4.22 -17.94
CA PHE A 56 6.13 3.42 -16.71
C PHE A 56 5.85 4.29 -15.49
N ILE A 57 6.66 5.35 -15.27
CA ILE A 57 6.54 6.19 -14.07
C ILE A 57 5.40 7.21 -14.12
N GLY A 58 4.78 7.40 -15.29
CA GLY A 58 3.57 8.22 -15.48
C GLY A 58 2.28 7.52 -15.09
N THR A 59 2.33 6.23 -14.70
CA THR A 59 1.16 5.46 -14.26
C THR A 59 0.88 5.62 -12.77
N ASN A 60 -0.34 5.24 -12.34
CA ASN A 60 -0.70 5.23 -10.92
C ASN A 60 0.17 4.25 -10.13
N GLN A 61 0.50 4.59 -8.88
CA GLN A 61 1.07 3.63 -7.95
C GLN A 61 0.10 2.49 -7.65
N LEU A 62 0.65 1.31 -7.34
CA LEU A 62 -0.09 0.20 -6.80
C LEU A 62 -0.01 0.20 -5.27
N TRP A 63 -1.12 -0.10 -4.61
CA TRP A 63 -1.26 -0.02 -3.17
C TRP A 63 -0.57 -1.19 -2.46
N GLY A 64 0.53 -0.93 -1.77
CA GLY A 64 1.27 -1.94 -1.00
C GLY A 64 0.56 -2.45 0.25
N GLY A 65 -0.49 -1.75 0.69
CA GLY A 65 -1.27 -2.14 1.87
C GLY A 65 -2.34 -3.21 1.62
N CYS A 66 -2.67 -3.50 0.35
CA CYS A 66 -3.65 -4.51 -0.03
C CYS A 66 -3.38 -5.04 -1.44
N PHE A 67 -3.23 -6.33 -1.55
CA PHE A 67 -3.08 -7.06 -2.82
C PHE A 67 -3.46 -8.53 -2.61
N MET A 68 -3.66 -9.27 -3.69
CA MET A 68 -3.92 -10.70 -3.64
C MET A 68 -2.93 -11.45 -4.53
N LEU A 69 -2.54 -12.64 -4.11
CA LEU A 69 -1.62 -13.50 -4.83
C LEU A 69 -2.20 -14.92 -4.96
N MET A 70 -2.20 -15.42 -6.17
CA MET A 70 -2.31 -16.85 -6.42
C MET A 70 -0.92 -17.47 -6.34
N LYS A 71 -0.77 -18.59 -5.61
CA LYS A 71 0.51 -19.28 -5.54
C LYS A 71 0.93 -19.81 -6.91
N SER A 72 2.06 -19.33 -7.40
CA SER A 72 2.65 -19.72 -8.68
C SER A 72 4.16 -19.41 -8.69
N PRO A 73 4.96 -19.97 -9.60
CA PRO A 73 6.37 -19.58 -9.75
C PRO A 73 6.55 -18.08 -10.02
N VAL A 74 5.59 -17.45 -10.71
CA VAL A 74 5.60 -16.01 -11.01
C VAL A 74 5.42 -15.19 -9.75
N SER A 75 4.41 -15.51 -8.92
CA SER A 75 4.16 -14.79 -7.67
C SER A 75 5.25 -15.04 -6.63
N GLU A 76 5.84 -16.23 -6.58
CA GLU A 76 7.00 -16.51 -5.73
C GLU A 76 8.22 -15.69 -6.16
N LYS A 77 8.49 -15.59 -7.48
CA LYS A 77 9.57 -14.76 -7.99
C LYS A 77 9.33 -13.28 -7.70
N PHE A 78 8.09 -12.80 -7.88
CA PHE A 78 7.71 -11.43 -7.52
C PHE A 78 8.03 -11.12 -6.05
N LEU A 79 7.62 -11.99 -5.13
CA LEU A 79 7.89 -11.81 -3.69
C LEU A 79 9.38 -11.76 -3.38
N ASN A 80 10.16 -12.66 -3.99
CA ASN A 80 11.61 -12.69 -3.80
C ASN A 80 12.29 -11.43 -4.33
N ASP A 81 11.88 -10.94 -5.50
CA ASP A 81 12.43 -9.70 -6.08
C ASP A 81 12.02 -8.47 -5.25
N TRP A 82 10.79 -8.45 -4.70
CA TRP A 82 10.36 -7.37 -3.80
C TRP A 82 11.14 -7.36 -2.48
N ILE A 83 11.37 -8.52 -1.88
CA ILE A 83 12.23 -8.67 -0.71
C ILE A 83 13.65 -8.20 -1.02
N ALA A 84 14.24 -8.69 -2.11
CA ALA A 84 15.59 -8.32 -2.52
C ALA A 84 15.75 -6.81 -2.77
N LEU A 85 14.74 -6.16 -3.36
CA LEU A 85 14.75 -4.71 -3.56
C LEU A 85 14.74 -3.96 -2.23
N ASN A 86 13.96 -4.41 -1.25
CA ASN A 86 13.93 -3.79 0.09
C ASN A 86 15.24 -4.02 0.87
N ASP A 87 15.92 -5.13 0.63
CA ASP A 87 17.20 -5.46 1.27
C ASP A 87 18.41 -4.79 0.59
N LEU A 88 18.27 -4.31 -0.65
CA LEU A 88 19.34 -3.71 -1.44
C LEU A 88 19.99 -2.52 -0.74
N SER A 89 19.18 -1.60 -0.22
CA SER A 89 19.65 -0.50 0.63
C SER A 89 18.47 0.10 1.41
N LYS A 90 18.65 0.23 2.72
CA LYS A 90 17.69 0.93 3.57
C LYS A 90 17.46 2.39 3.16
N GLU A 91 18.44 2.99 2.48
CA GLU A 91 18.32 4.38 2.02
C GLU A 91 17.29 4.54 0.91
N LEU A 92 17.05 3.48 0.12
CA LEU A 92 16.04 3.49 -0.95
C LEU A 92 14.60 3.54 -0.42
N ILE A 93 14.38 3.09 0.82
CA ILE A 93 13.05 2.97 1.44
C ILE A 93 12.84 3.94 2.62
N THR A 94 13.63 5.01 2.72
CA THR A 94 13.54 6.01 3.79
C THR A 94 13.35 7.41 3.23
N ASP A 95 13.07 8.38 4.10
CA ASP A 95 12.97 9.81 3.76
C ASP A 95 14.33 10.48 3.51
N LYS A 96 15.42 9.73 3.55
CA LYS A 96 16.73 10.27 3.23
C LYS A 96 16.72 10.92 1.85
N ARG A 97 17.27 12.12 1.76
CA ARG A 97 17.32 12.89 0.52
C ARG A 97 17.95 12.07 -0.61
N SER A 98 17.30 12.07 -1.75
CA SER A 98 17.77 11.41 -2.96
C SER A 98 19.04 12.08 -3.49
N ILE A 99 20.02 11.26 -3.91
CA ILE A 99 21.24 11.71 -4.61
C ILE A 99 20.91 11.96 -6.08
N VAL A 100 20.16 11.05 -6.69
CA VAL A 100 19.60 11.25 -8.04
C VAL A 100 18.47 12.26 -7.94
N ALA A 101 18.41 13.23 -8.87
CA ALA A 101 17.33 14.21 -8.90
C ALA A 101 15.97 13.52 -8.93
N ASN A 102 15.04 14.01 -8.13
CA ASN A 102 13.65 13.54 -8.23
C ASN A 102 13.01 14.05 -9.52
N LYS A 103 12.05 13.31 -10.05
CA LYS A 103 11.30 13.73 -11.24
C LYS A 103 10.49 15.01 -10.98
N PRO A 104 10.18 15.80 -12.00
CA PRO A 104 9.30 16.96 -11.88
C PRO A 104 7.95 16.57 -11.26
N GLY A 105 7.48 17.37 -10.31
CA GLY A 105 6.23 17.10 -9.59
C GLY A 105 6.37 16.16 -8.38
N PHE A 106 7.58 15.69 -8.06
CA PHE A 106 7.82 14.87 -6.86
C PHE A 106 7.33 15.58 -5.59
N LYS A 107 6.56 14.85 -4.78
CA LYS A 107 5.94 15.33 -3.54
C LYS A 107 6.57 14.69 -2.31
N GLU A 108 6.53 13.35 -2.27
CA GLU A 108 6.95 12.58 -1.10
C GLU A 108 7.29 11.14 -1.53
N HIS A 109 8.17 10.48 -0.81
CA HIS A 109 8.48 9.08 -1.03
C HIS A 109 7.57 8.16 -0.21
N ARG A 110 7.00 7.14 -0.85
CA ARG A 110 6.05 6.21 -0.22
C ARG A 110 6.67 4.88 0.23
N HIS A 111 7.97 4.87 0.51
CA HIS A 111 8.70 3.76 1.14
C HIS A 111 8.39 2.38 0.52
N ASP A 112 7.83 1.48 1.34
CA ASP A 112 7.43 0.12 0.98
C ASP A 112 6.37 0.07 -0.13
N GLN A 113 5.46 1.02 -0.18
CA GLN A 113 4.49 1.11 -1.26
C GLN A 113 5.17 1.39 -2.61
N SER A 114 6.18 2.27 -2.64
CA SER A 114 6.94 2.54 -3.88
C SER A 114 7.69 1.29 -4.35
N THR A 115 8.33 0.55 -3.45
CA THR A 115 9.03 -0.70 -3.82
C THR A 115 8.07 -1.78 -4.29
N PHE A 116 6.91 -1.92 -3.63
CA PHE A 116 5.84 -2.83 -4.05
C PHE A 116 5.37 -2.48 -5.47
N SER A 117 4.97 -1.22 -5.69
CA SER A 117 4.41 -0.74 -6.95
C SER A 117 5.38 -0.98 -8.11
N LEU A 118 6.64 -0.53 -7.96
CA LEU A 118 7.67 -0.70 -8.99
C LEU A 118 7.95 -2.18 -9.29
N THR A 119 7.94 -3.04 -8.27
CA THR A 119 8.17 -4.47 -8.47
C THR A 119 6.97 -5.13 -9.14
N ALA A 120 5.75 -4.91 -8.63
CA ALA A 120 4.53 -5.56 -9.13
C ALA A 120 4.27 -5.25 -10.60
N LYS A 121 4.49 -4.01 -11.05
CA LYS A 121 4.33 -3.59 -12.45
C LYS A 121 5.28 -4.30 -13.44
N ARG A 122 6.31 -4.95 -12.96
CA ARG A 122 7.25 -5.74 -13.79
C ARG A 122 6.81 -7.18 -14.01
N TYR A 123 5.71 -7.58 -13.39
CA TYR A 123 5.15 -8.92 -13.47
C TYR A 123 3.75 -8.89 -14.09
N PRO A 124 3.31 -10.00 -14.71
CA PRO A 124 1.92 -10.12 -15.13
C PRO A 124 0.98 -9.95 -13.93
N HIS A 125 0.12 -8.95 -13.98
CA HIS A 125 -0.81 -8.64 -12.91
C HIS A 125 -2.14 -8.12 -13.46
N THR A 126 -3.14 -8.09 -12.60
CA THR A 126 -4.43 -7.43 -12.83
C THR A 126 -4.53 -6.24 -11.90
N GLU A 127 -5.00 -5.11 -12.40
CA GLU A 127 -5.19 -3.88 -11.63
C GLU A 127 -6.65 -3.59 -11.38
N ILE A 128 -7.00 -3.30 -10.12
CA ILE A 128 -8.29 -2.75 -9.74
C ILE A 128 -8.13 -1.23 -9.59
N SER A 129 -9.02 -0.49 -10.25
CA SER A 129 -8.97 0.97 -10.22
C SER A 129 -9.12 1.51 -8.80
N TRP A 130 -8.37 2.55 -8.45
CA TRP A 130 -8.50 3.27 -7.18
C TRP A 130 -9.90 3.82 -6.95
N LYS A 131 -10.65 4.12 -8.01
CA LYS A 131 -12.04 4.58 -7.93
C LYS A 131 -12.98 3.55 -7.30
N GLU A 132 -12.61 2.27 -7.32
CA GLU A 132 -13.37 1.21 -6.69
C GLU A 132 -13.12 1.13 -5.17
N THR A 133 -11.91 1.45 -4.73
CA THR A 133 -11.49 1.28 -3.34
C THR A 133 -11.37 2.57 -2.56
N HIS A 134 -11.20 3.72 -3.25
CA HIS A 134 -11.08 5.04 -2.66
C HIS A 134 -12.28 5.90 -3.02
N VAL A 135 -12.79 6.63 -2.08
CA VAL A 135 -13.88 7.60 -2.31
C VAL A 135 -13.34 8.99 -2.53
N GLU A 136 -13.92 9.69 -3.50
CA GLU A 136 -13.36 10.85 -4.19
C GLU A 136 -13.08 12.10 -3.35
N ASP A 137 -13.56 12.25 -2.15
CA ASP A 137 -13.44 13.54 -1.45
C ASP A 137 -12.21 13.69 -0.56
N GLY A 138 -11.21 12.84 -0.75
CA GLY A 138 -9.83 13.01 -0.21
C GLY A 138 -9.71 13.14 1.32
N ASN A 139 -10.78 13.26 2.08
CA ASN A 139 -10.72 13.59 3.48
C ASN A 139 -11.41 12.64 4.45
N CYS A 140 -12.36 11.88 4.05
CA CYS A 140 -13.00 10.85 4.87
C CYS A 140 -13.90 10.01 4.01
N LEU A 141 -13.72 8.75 4.11
CA LEU A 141 -14.69 7.77 3.69
C LEU A 141 -15.93 7.86 4.57
N ASN A 142 -16.81 8.78 4.27
CA ASN A 142 -18.21 8.66 4.61
C ASN A 142 -18.90 7.84 3.51
N VAL A 143 -18.31 6.67 3.21
CA VAL A 143 -19.06 5.71 2.40
C VAL A 143 -20.04 5.08 3.35
N ASP A 144 -21.29 5.31 3.07
CA ASP A 144 -22.33 4.38 3.50
C ASP A 144 -21.96 3.02 2.92
N ALA A 145 -21.50 2.10 3.76
CA ALA A 145 -21.07 0.78 3.36
C ALA A 145 -22.15 0.05 2.54
N ALA A 146 -23.41 0.38 2.75
CA ALA A 146 -24.55 -0.16 2.01
C ALA A 146 -24.57 0.25 0.53
N ASN A 147 -23.90 1.35 0.17
CA ASN A 147 -23.86 1.86 -1.22
C ASN A 147 -22.56 1.50 -1.94
N CYS A 148 -21.59 0.93 -1.26
CA CYS A 148 -20.31 0.53 -1.84
C CYS A 148 -20.26 -0.97 -2.10
N ASN A 149 -20.08 -1.35 -3.35
CA ASN A 149 -19.94 -2.76 -3.73
C ASN A 149 -18.49 -3.27 -3.57
N SER A 150 -17.52 -2.40 -3.26
CA SER A 150 -16.15 -2.85 -3.04
C SER A 150 -16.04 -3.61 -1.72
N PRO A 151 -15.46 -4.82 -1.73
CA PRO A 151 -15.20 -5.58 -0.50
C PRO A 151 -14.08 -4.95 0.33
N ILE A 152 -13.24 -4.13 -0.28
CA ILE A 152 -12.04 -3.55 0.32
C ILE A 152 -12.10 -2.03 0.16
N LEU A 153 -12.11 -1.34 1.29
CA LEU A 153 -12.15 0.11 1.33
C LEU A 153 -10.88 0.68 1.94
N ALA A 154 -10.22 1.57 1.21
CA ALA A 154 -9.10 2.34 1.73
C ALA A 154 -9.64 3.42 2.68
N LYS A 155 -9.50 3.22 4.00
CA LYS A 155 -9.97 4.15 5.00
C LYS A 155 -8.82 4.82 5.74
N ARG A 156 -8.65 6.12 5.57
CA ARG A 156 -7.87 6.94 6.49
C ARG A 156 -8.82 7.46 7.58
N THR A 157 -8.85 6.82 8.71
CA THR A 157 -9.38 7.45 9.92
C THR A 157 -8.38 8.50 10.37
N LYS A 158 -8.60 9.77 10.01
CA LYS A 158 -8.13 10.83 10.90
C LYS A 158 -8.80 10.55 12.24
N GLU A 159 -8.11 10.76 13.35
CA GLU A 159 -8.68 10.62 14.71
C GLU A 159 -9.79 11.67 14.96
N ILE A 160 -10.77 11.73 14.06
CA ILE A 160 -11.95 12.60 14.15
C ILE A 160 -12.90 11.87 15.07
N GLY A 161 -12.94 12.34 16.32
CA GLY A 161 -13.96 11.92 17.29
C GLY A 161 -13.47 11.08 18.46
N ARG A 162 -12.19 10.79 18.64
CA ARG A 162 -11.74 10.33 19.96
C ARG A 162 -11.77 11.50 20.94
N PRO A 163 -12.53 11.42 22.03
CA PRO A 163 -12.52 12.47 23.03
C PRO A 163 -11.06 12.73 23.47
N LYS A 164 -10.69 14.01 23.61
CA LYS A 164 -9.30 14.40 24.02
C LYS A 164 -8.82 13.66 25.25
N SER A 165 -9.74 13.28 26.15
CA SER A 165 -9.49 12.45 27.32
C SER A 165 -8.94 11.06 26.98
N GLU A 166 -9.39 10.42 25.88
CA GLU A 166 -8.92 9.11 25.47
C GLU A 166 -7.54 9.17 24.82
N ILE A 167 -7.26 10.23 24.07
CA ILE A 167 -5.94 10.49 23.47
C ILE A 167 -4.92 10.72 24.57
N ILE A 168 -5.27 11.51 25.59
CA ILE A 168 -4.40 11.78 26.77
C ILE A 168 -4.19 10.48 27.56
N LYS A 169 -5.25 9.69 27.80
CA LYS A 169 -5.16 8.41 28.50
C LYS A 169 -4.26 7.42 27.76
N ASN A 170 -4.36 7.33 26.45
CA ASN A 170 -3.50 6.46 25.64
C ASN A 170 -2.03 6.96 25.60
N LYS A 171 -1.78 8.26 25.55
CA LYS A 171 -0.43 8.84 25.68
C LYS A 171 0.20 8.56 27.03
N LEU A 172 -0.55 8.67 28.11
CA LEU A 172 -0.08 8.41 29.48
C LEU A 172 0.14 6.92 29.76
N LEU A 173 -0.68 6.05 29.18
CA LEU A 173 -0.57 4.59 29.38
C LEU A 173 0.44 3.91 28.46
N ARG A 174 0.91 4.58 27.40
CA ARG A 174 1.87 4.02 26.45
C ARG A 174 3.21 3.63 27.10
N PRO A 175 3.83 4.44 27.96
CA PRO A 175 5.06 4.05 28.68
C PRO A 175 4.83 2.84 29.58
N TRP A 176 3.69 2.78 30.30
CA TRP A 176 3.34 1.68 31.19
C TRP A 176 3.10 0.35 30.43
N ARG A 177 2.45 0.40 29.27
CA ARG A 177 2.27 -0.78 28.42
C ARG A 177 3.61 -1.28 27.85
N MET A 178 4.51 -0.38 27.48
CA MET A 178 5.86 -0.74 27.03
C MET A 178 6.67 -1.38 28.18
N PHE A 179 6.57 -0.84 29.40
CA PHE A 179 7.25 -1.36 30.58
C PHE A 179 6.72 -2.77 30.95
N LEU A 180 5.41 -2.96 30.97
CA LEU A 180 4.80 -4.27 31.24
C LEU A 180 5.18 -5.30 30.18
N ASN A 181 5.16 -4.94 28.88
CA ASN A 181 5.57 -5.85 27.81
C ASN A 181 7.07 -6.21 27.90
N PHE A 182 7.91 -5.28 28.31
CA PHE A 182 9.34 -5.54 28.56
C PHE A 182 9.54 -6.47 29.76
N TYR A 183 8.79 -6.26 30.85
CA TYR A 183 8.89 -7.06 32.06
C TYR A 183 8.42 -8.50 31.84
N PHE A 184 7.29 -8.68 31.17
CA PHE A 184 6.77 -10.03 30.86
C PHE A 184 7.56 -10.79 29.80
N ARG A 185 8.35 -10.12 28.95
CA ARG A 185 9.31 -10.79 28.05
C ARG A 185 10.56 -11.33 28.75
N LYS A 186 10.89 -10.83 29.94
CA LYS A 186 12.03 -11.32 30.73
C LYS A 186 11.72 -12.49 31.67
N ILE A 187 10.45 -12.85 31.81
CA ILE A 187 9.98 -13.92 32.72
C ILE A 187 9.59 -15.19 31.92
N ARG A 188 9.74 -15.17 30.61
CA ARG A 188 9.70 -16.35 29.74
C ARG A 188 11.11 -16.56 29.20
#